data_0bfdabd95902f1f4268e132bf9081afe
#
_entry.id   0bfdabd95902f1f4268e132bf9081afe
#
_cell.length_a   1.000
_cell.length_b   1.000
_cell.length_c   1.000
_cell.angle_alpha   90.00
_cell.angle_beta   90.00
_cell.angle_gamma   90.00
#
_symmetry.space_group_name_H-M   'P 1'
#
loop_
_entity.id
_entity.type
_entity.pdbx_description
1 polymer ?
#
loop_
_entity_poly.entity_id
_entity_poly.type
_entity_poly.pdbx_seq_one_letter_code
_entity_poly.pdbx_strand_id
1 'polypeptide(L)'
;MLLRLHAAGLLEEHGFAVLEAANATEALNVLQSRSDVRLLFTDIQMPGALDGMDLVREVHARWPRVLLVIASGRRKPSQAEIPDDGRFLSKPYGAEELFREVDDLMRKRRGSN
;
A
#
# COMPACT_ATOMS: atom_id res chain seq x y z
N MET A 1 4.85 4.09 -10.30
CA MET A 1 3.47 3.62 -10.44
C MET A 1 2.99 3.04 -9.11
N LEU A 2 1.74 3.28 -8.78
CA LEU A 2 1.12 2.86 -7.54
C LEU A 2 0.07 1.79 -7.81
N LEU A 3 0.07 0.73 -7.01
CA LEU A 3 -1.01 -0.24 -7.01
C LEU A 3 -1.95 0.07 -5.85
N ARG A 4 -3.24 0.24 -6.14
CA ARG A 4 -4.24 0.64 -5.16
C ARG A 4 -5.35 -0.39 -5.06
N LEU A 5 -5.81 -0.64 -3.83
CA LEU A 5 -6.95 -1.51 -3.56
C LEU A 5 -7.97 -0.71 -2.76
N HIS A 6 -9.17 -0.57 -3.29
CA HIS A 6 -10.31 0.07 -2.60
C HIS A 6 -10.10 1.52 -2.18
N ALA A 7 -9.13 2.20 -2.76
CA ALA A 7 -8.89 3.61 -2.45
C ALA A 7 -9.70 4.51 -3.36
N ALA A 8 -10.00 5.72 -2.88
CA ALA A 8 -10.61 6.76 -3.71
C ALA A 8 -9.58 7.30 -4.71
N GLY A 9 -10.00 8.14 -5.63
CA GLY A 9 -9.15 8.70 -6.66
C GLY A 9 -8.11 9.71 -6.19
N LEU A 10 -7.87 9.78 -4.87
CA LEU A 10 -6.96 10.76 -4.29
C LEU A 10 -5.54 10.64 -4.78
N LEU A 11 -5.06 9.41 -4.95
CA LEU A 11 -3.68 9.21 -5.36
C LEU A 11 -3.44 9.64 -6.80
N GLU A 12 -4.45 9.46 -7.66
CA GLU A 12 -4.37 9.97 -9.02
C GLU A 12 -4.32 11.49 -9.03
N GLU A 13 -5.11 12.13 -8.17
CA GLU A 13 -5.09 13.59 -8.04
C GLU A 13 -3.74 14.08 -7.55
N HIS A 14 -3.05 13.27 -6.76
CA HIS A 14 -1.73 13.63 -6.23
C HIS A 14 -0.60 13.36 -7.24
N GLY A 15 -0.93 12.94 -8.44
CA GLY A 15 0.05 12.79 -9.51
C GLY A 15 0.58 11.38 -9.75
N PHE A 16 0.02 10.38 -9.08
CA PHE A 16 0.42 9.00 -9.31
C PHE A 16 -0.31 8.39 -10.48
N ALA A 17 0.40 7.59 -11.25
CA ALA A 17 -0.22 6.69 -12.20
C ALA A 17 -0.65 5.46 -11.42
N VAL A 18 -1.94 5.19 -11.36
CA VAL A 18 -2.50 4.19 -10.45
C VAL A 18 -3.04 2.98 -11.22
N LEU A 19 -2.70 1.79 -10.72
CA LEU A 19 -3.32 0.55 -11.13
C LEU A 19 -4.22 0.08 -10.01
N GLU A 20 -5.36 -0.49 -10.34
CA GLU A 20 -6.29 -0.99 -9.34
C GLU A 20 -6.37 -2.50 -9.37
N ALA A 21 -6.58 -3.08 -8.21
CA ALA A 21 -6.82 -4.51 -8.07
C ALA A 21 -8.02 -4.72 -7.15
N ALA A 22 -8.84 -5.71 -7.47
CA ALA A 22 -10.05 -5.97 -6.71
C ALA A 22 -9.79 -6.82 -5.46
N ASN A 23 -8.70 -7.57 -5.45
CA ASN A 23 -8.36 -8.45 -4.34
C ASN A 23 -6.86 -8.73 -4.35
N ALA A 24 -6.40 -9.46 -3.33
CA ALA A 24 -4.98 -9.75 -3.17
C ALA A 24 -4.40 -10.56 -4.33
N THR A 25 -5.15 -11.53 -4.84
CA THR A 25 -4.68 -12.36 -5.95
C THR A 25 -4.42 -11.51 -7.19
N GLU A 26 -5.34 -10.59 -7.49
CA GLU A 26 -5.19 -9.68 -8.62
C GLU A 26 -3.98 -8.76 -8.42
N ALA A 27 -3.79 -8.27 -7.18
CA ALA A 27 -2.65 -7.42 -6.87
C ALA A 27 -1.33 -8.15 -7.09
N LEU A 28 -1.24 -9.40 -6.64
CA LEU A 28 -0.03 -10.20 -6.84
C LEU A 28 0.25 -10.44 -8.32
N ASN A 29 -0.79 -10.68 -9.11
CA ASN A 29 -0.64 -10.86 -10.55
C ASN A 29 -0.09 -9.60 -11.21
N VAL A 30 -0.58 -8.43 -10.82
CA VAL A 30 -0.07 -7.16 -11.34
C VAL A 30 1.41 -7.00 -11.00
N LEU A 31 1.77 -7.26 -9.75
CA LEU A 31 3.16 -7.13 -9.31
C LEU A 31 4.10 -8.08 -10.03
N GLN A 32 3.63 -9.29 -10.35
CA GLN A 32 4.43 -10.25 -11.10
C GLN A 32 4.68 -9.82 -12.54
N SER A 33 3.73 -9.10 -13.13
CA SER A 33 3.84 -8.71 -14.54
C SER A 33 4.42 -7.30 -14.74
N ARG A 34 4.58 -6.52 -13.67
CA ARG A 34 5.06 -5.15 -13.76
C ARG A 34 6.15 -4.89 -12.73
N SER A 35 7.27 -4.38 -13.20
CA SER A 35 8.41 -4.07 -12.33
C SER A 35 8.46 -2.61 -11.90
N ASP A 36 7.51 -1.80 -12.38
CA ASP A 36 7.51 -0.36 -12.13
C ASP A 36 6.56 0.08 -11.01
N VAL A 37 5.99 -0.86 -10.27
CA VAL A 37 5.17 -0.52 -9.11
C VAL A 37 6.07 -0.17 -7.95
N ARG A 38 5.90 1.03 -7.40
CA ARG A 38 6.74 1.52 -6.31
C ARG A 38 6.04 1.50 -4.96
N LEU A 39 4.72 1.52 -4.95
CA LEU A 39 3.98 1.61 -3.72
C LEU A 39 2.67 0.84 -3.84
N LEU A 40 2.35 0.09 -2.78
CA LEU A 40 1.09 -0.61 -2.64
C LEU A 40 0.29 0.09 -1.55
N PHE A 41 -0.95 0.48 -1.87
CA PHE A 41 -1.90 1.00 -0.90
C PHE A 41 -3.04 0.00 -0.78
N THR A 42 -3.29 -0.52 0.43
CA THR A 42 -4.31 -1.55 0.63
C THR A 42 -5.06 -1.37 1.94
N ASP A 43 -6.33 -1.81 1.94
CA ASP A 43 -7.08 -2.01 3.19
C ASP A 43 -6.66 -3.34 3.81
N ILE A 44 -6.77 -3.45 5.12
CA ILE A 44 -6.56 -4.73 5.80
C ILE A 44 -7.66 -5.71 5.42
N GLN A 45 -8.91 -5.24 5.43
CA GLN A 45 -10.04 -6.11 5.13
C GLN A 45 -10.35 -6.10 3.65
N MET A 46 -10.24 -7.27 3.02
CA MET A 46 -10.51 -7.45 1.61
C MET A 46 -11.25 -8.75 1.38
N PRO A 47 -12.04 -8.86 0.31
CA PRO A 47 -12.64 -10.15 -0.05
C PRO A 47 -11.59 -11.13 -0.54
N GLY A 48 -11.88 -12.40 -0.40
CA GLY A 48 -11.02 -13.46 -0.92
C GLY A 48 -10.26 -14.19 0.19
N ALA A 49 -9.38 -15.08 -0.22
CA ALA A 49 -8.63 -15.95 0.69
C ALA A 49 -7.53 -15.23 1.45
N LEU A 50 -7.02 -14.14 0.89
CA LEU A 50 -5.95 -13.35 1.53
C LEU A 50 -6.51 -11.99 1.92
N ASP A 51 -6.20 -11.54 3.14
CA ASP A 51 -6.56 -10.18 3.55
C ASP A 51 -5.39 -9.23 3.27
N GLY A 52 -5.57 -7.95 3.64
CA GLY A 52 -4.55 -6.93 3.39
C GLY A 52 -3.24 -7.18 4.10
N MET A 53 -3.27 -7.76 5.30
CA MET A 53 -2.03 -8.06 6.03
C MET A 53 -1.29 -9.22 5.39
N ASP A 54 -2.02 -10.24 4.92
CA ASP A 54 -1.41 -11.34 4.18
C ASP A 54 -0.74 -10.83 2.92
N LEU A 55 -1.44 -9.95 2.20
CA LEU A 55 -0.91 -9.35 0.98
C LEU A 55 0.37 -8.55 1.27
N VAL A 56 0.35 -7.74 2.31
CA VAL A 56 1.51 -6.91 2.68
C VAL A 56 2.72 -7.78 3.01
N ARG A 57 2.52 -8.85 3.76
CA ARG A 57 3.61 -9.76 4.10
C ARG A 57 4.20 -10.43 2.86
N GLU A 58 3.33 -10.88 1.96
CA GLU A 58 3.78 -11.53 0.72
C GLU A 58 4.55 -10.54 -0.17
N VAL A 59 4.02 -9.34 -0.32
CA VAL A 59 4.67 -8.32 -1.15
C VAL A 59 6.03 -7.94 -0.57
N HIS A 60 6.11 -7.77 0.74
CA HIS A 60 7.38 -7.43 1.38
C HIS A 60 8.43 -8.53 1.17
N ALA A 61 8.01 -9.79 1.23
CA ALA A 61 8.93 -10.92 1.06
C ALA A 61 9.42 -11.03 -0.39
N ARG A 62 8.56 -10.77 -1.36
CA ARG A 62 8.88 -10.98 -2.79
C ARG A 62 9.40 -9.73 -3.48
N TRP A 63 8.91 -8.56 -3.07
CA TRP A 63 9.31 -7.28 -3.67
C TRP A 63 9.62 -6.28 -2.56
N PRO A 64 10.75 -6.46 -1.87
CA PRO A 64 11.05 -5.64 -0.68
C PRO A 64 11.21 -4.14 -0.96
N ARG A 65 11.34 -3.76 -2.22
CA ARG A 65 11.46 -2.33 -2.57
C ARG A 65 10.11 -1.65 -2.71
N VAL A 66 9.02 -2.41 -2.78
CA VAL A 66 7.69 -1.81 -2.85
C VAL A 66 7.33 -1.23 -1.49
N LEU A 67 7.00 0.06 -1.47
CA LEU A 67 6.59 0.73 -0.25
C LEU A 67 5.15 0.34 0.08
N LEU A 68 4.81 0.32 1.36
CA LEU A 68 3.53 -0.21 1.81
C LEU A 68 2.77 0.82 2.64
N VAL A 69 1.50 1.06 2.27
CA VAL A 69 0.58 1.85 3.07
C VAL A 69 -0.67 1.03 3.32
N ILE A 70 -1.05 0.90 4.58
CA ILE A 70 -2.15 0.05 5.01
C ILE A 70 -3.20 0.90 5.71
N ALA A 71 -4.46 0.73 5.35
CA ALA A 71 -5.55 1.46 5.98
C ALA A 71 -6.56 0.52 6.62
N SER A 72 -7.12 0.91 7.77
CA SER A 72 -8.16 0.11 8.42
C SER A 72 -8.98 0.97 9.37
N GLY A 73 -10.28 0.67 9.47
CA GLY A 73 -11.16 1.30 10.42
C GLY A 73 -11.42 0.47 11.66
N ARG A 74 -11.17 -0.82 11.61
CA ARG A 74 -11.51 -1.74 12.70
C ARG A 74 -10.31 -2.33 13.40
N ARG A 75 -9.29 -2.69 12.65
CA ARG A 75 -8.11 -3.33 13.20
C ARG A 75 -6.92 -2.42 13.08
N LYS A 76 -6.18 -2.27 14.17
CA LYS A 76 -4.92 -1.53 14.16
C LYS A 76 -3.79 -2.54 14.34
N PRO A 77 -3.03 -2.83 13.29
CA PRO A 77 -1.89 -3.71 13.46
C PRO A 77 -0.86 -3.05 14.35
N SER A 78 -0.14 -3.85 15.12
CA SER A 78 0.97 -3.33 15.90
C SER A 78 2.13 -2.99 14.95
N GLN A 79 3.04 -2.15 15.41
CA GLN A 79 4.21 -1.82 14.61
C GLN A 79 5.01 -3.06 14.23
N ALA A 80 5.00 -4.08 15.09
CA ALA A 80 5.70 -5.34 14.81
C ALA A 80 5.08 -6.14 13.67
N GLU A 81 3.79 -5.94 13.39
CA GLU A 81 3.09 -6.64 12.31
C GLU A 81 3.33 -5.98 10.95
N ILE A 82 3.73 -4.71 10.94
CA ILE A 82 3.94 -3.94 9.72
C ILE A 82 5.40 -4.10 9.30
N PRO A 83 5.65 -4.52 8.04
CA PRO A 83 7.04 -4.60 7.56
C PRO A 83 7.76 -3.26 7.64
N ASP A 84 9.07 -3.32 7.66
CA ASP A 84 9.92 -2.13 7.73
C ASP A 84 9.49 -1.09 6.69
N ASP A 85 9.44 0.16 7.12
CA ASP A 85 9.03 1.30 6.30
C ASP A 85 7.56 1.30 5.87
N GLY A 86 6.75 0.36 6.36
CA GLY A 86 5.31 0.40 6.12
C GLY A 86 4.64 1.50 6.95
N ARG A 87 3.53 2.01 6.44
CA ARG A 87 2.74 3.04 7.13
C ARG A 87 1.32 2.57 7.32
N PHE A 88 0.73 2.97 8.43
CA PHE A 88 -0.64 2.64 8.75
C PHE A 88 -1.48 3.92 8.83
N LEU A 89 -2.67 3.89 8.20
CA LEU A 89 -3.64 4.97 8.29
C LEU A 89 -4.93 4.46 8.91
N SER A 90 -5.42 5.14 9.93
CA SER A 90 -6.73 4.84 10.53
C SER A 90 -7.82 5.47 9.68
N LYS A 91 -8.87 4.72 9.40
CA LYS A 91 -10.05 5.27 8.75
C LYS A 91 -10.95 5.96 9.77
N PRO A 92 -11.59 7.07 9.43
CA PRO A 92 -11.45 7.79 8.18
C PRO A 92 -10.15 8.61 8.18
N TYR A 93 -9.46 8.65 7.05
CA TYR A 93 -8.29 9.49 6.88
C TYR A 93 -8.60 10.58 5.86
N GLY A 94 -7.96 11.74 6.03
CA GLY A 94 -8.11 12.83 5.07
C GLY A 94 -7.07 12.75 3.97
N ALA A 95 -7.31 13.51 2.89
CA ALA A 95 -6.38 13.56 1.76
C ALA A 95 -5.00 14.04 2.21
N GLU A 96 -4.95 15.07 3.07
CA GLU A 96 -3.67 15.60 3.54
C GLU A 96 -2.85 14.57 4.30
N GLU A 97 -3.51 13.78 5.14
CA GLU A 97 -2.83 12.74 5.91
C GLU A 97 -2.27 11.67 4.97
N LEU A 98 -3.07 11.21 4.02
CA LEU A 98 -2.64 10.23 3.04
C LEU A 98 -1.43 10.74 2.25
N PHE A 99 -1.52 11.96 1.73
CA PHE A 99 -0.44 12.53 0.92
C PHE A 99 0.83 12.72 1.73
N ARG A 100 0.70 13.13 2.98
CA ARG A 100 1.86 13.32 3.87
C ARG A 100 2.60 12.00 4.10
N GLU A 101 1.85 10.93 4.37
CA GLU A 101 2.46 9.62 4.61
C GLU A 101 3.13 9.07 3.36
N VAL A 102 2.47 9.21 2.22
CA VAL A 102 3.02 8.73 0.95
C VAL A 102 4.28 9.53 0.58
N ASP A 103 4.21 10.85 0.69
CA ASP A 103 5.34 11.70 0.34
C ASP A 103 6.53 11.44 1.26
N ASP A 104 6.27 11.23 2.55
CA ASP A 104 7.32 10.94 3.51
C ASP A 104 8.01 9.61 3.20
N LEU A 105 7.24 8.58 2.88
CA LEU A 105 7.80 7.29 2.47
C LEU A 105 8.67 7.41 1.23
N MET A 106 8.17 8.09 0.21
CA MET A 106 8.90 8.25 -1.04
C MET A 106 10.20 9.03 -0.83
N ARG A 107 10.16 10.05 0.01
CA ARG A 107 11.31 10.87 0.32
C ARG A 107 12.36 10.09 1.11
N LYS A 108 11.93 9.31 2.10
CA LYS A 108 12.85 8.50 2.90
C LYS A 108 13.54 7.44 2.06
N ARG A 109 12.81 6.80 1.15
CA ARG A 109 13.39 5.80 0.27
C ARG A 109 14.49 6.42 -0.60
N ARG A 110 14.24 7.61 -1.12
CA ARG A 110 15.25 8.31 -1.93
C ARG A 110 16.47 8.70 -1.11
N GLY A 111 16.26 9.13 0.14
CA GLY A 111 17.33 9.57 1.01
C GLY A 111 18.19 8.45 1.57
N SER A 112 17.75 7.22 1.50
CA SER A 112 18.43 6.08 2.13
C SER A 112 19.36 5.32 1.19
N ASN A 113 19.70 5.88 0.09
CA ASN A 113 20.61 5.23 -0.86
C ASN A 113 21.99 5.02 -0.27
#